data_730e7d1a212046805f2ed233914d902c
#
_entry.id   730e7d1a212046805f2ed233914d902c
#
_cell.length_a   1.000
_cell.length_b   1.000
_cell.length_c   1.000
_cell.angle_alpha   90.00
_cell.angle_beta   90.00
_cell.angle_gamma   90.00
#
_symmetry.space_group_name_H-M   'P 1'
#
loop_
_entity.id
_entity.type
_entity.pdbx_description
1 polymer ?
#
loop_
_entity_poly.entity_id
_entity_poly.type
_entity_poly.pdbx_seq_one_letter_code
_entity_poly.pdbx_strand_id
1 'polypeptide(L)'
;MLEEKEKQRENKKIFKDCYLNTDNYVCVNEDGTLIKPDYLTHKFHEIIINNKLKPIRLHDLRHSCASLLLKNAVHMKDIQVWLGHSSFNTTANLYAHVDKTASENSAKVIGNVLSIASA
;
A
#
# COMPACT_ATOMS: atom_id res chain seq x y z
N MET A 1 -11.26 1.74 8.79
CA MET A 1 -11.23 3.22 8.99
C MET A 1 -12.41 3.73 9.81
N LEU A 2 -13.67 3.33 9.54
CA LEU A 2 -14.82 3.78 10.35
C LEU A 2 -14.76 3.25 11.78
N GLU A 3 -14.46 1.96 11.95
CA GLU A 3 -14.28 1.31 13.26
C GLU A 3 -13.17 1.98 14.10
N GLU A 4 -12.04 2.32 13.46
CA GLU A 4 -10.94 2.98 14.16
C GLU A 4 -11.32 4.39 14.63
N LYS A 5 -12.10 5.10 13.85
CA LYS A 5 -12.63 6.41 14.20
C LYS A 5 -13.62 6.36 15.38
N GLU A 6 -14.42 5.29 15.42
CA GLU A 6 -15.34 5.03 16.53
C GLU A 6 -14.56 4.73 17.83
N LYS A 7 -13.56 3.84 17.75
CA LYS A 7 -12.68 3.52 18.86
C LYS A 7 -11.94 4.74 19.41
N GLN A 8 -11.43 5.62 18.55
CA GLN A 8 -10.85 6.89 18.99
C GLN A 8 -11.85 7.79 19.73
N ARG A 9 -13.11 7.84 19.28
CA ARG A 9 -14.17 8.59 19.96
C ARG A 9 -14.49 8.03 21.36
N GLU A 10 -14.52 6.71 21.49
CA GLU A 10 -14.73 6.04 22.80
C GLU A 10 -13.56 6.32 23.73
N ASN A 11 -12.34 6.17 23.26
CA ASN A 11 -11.12 6.46 24.03
C ASN A 11 -11.11 7.92 24.51
N LYS A 12 -11.50 8.87 23.64
CA LYS A 12 -11.62 10.29 24.00
C LYS A 12 -12.60 10.52 25.15
N LYS A 13 -13.69 9.75 25.22
CA LYS A 13 -14.64 9.84 26.35
C LYS A 13 -14.06 9.26 27.64
N ILE A 14 -13.24 8.21 27.53
CA ILE A 14 -12.61 7.54 28.69
C ILE A 14 -11.50 8.42 29.27
N PHE A 15 -10.58 8.90 28.44
CA PHE A 15 -9.39 9.65 28.88
C PHE A 15 -9.67 11.15 29.14
N LYS A 16 -10.81 11.67 28.64
CA LYS A 16 -11.25 13.08 28.86
C LYS A 16 -10.11 14.09 28.64
N ASP A 17 -9.77 14.85 29.68
CA ASP A 17 -8.75 15.92 29.61
C ASP A 17 -7.32 15.41 29.40
N CYS A 18 -7.08 14.12 29.64
CA CYS A 18 -5.79 13.48 29.36
C CYS A 18 -5.64 13.01 27.91
N TYR A 19 -6.71 13.05 27.10
CA TYR A 19 -6.64 12.65 25.70
C TYR A 19 -6.01 13.74 24.84
N LEU A 20 -4.90 13.38 24.17
CA LEU A 20 -4.28 14.29 23.20
C LEU A 20 -5.10 14.32 21.91
N ASN A 21 -5.62 15.52 21.57
CA ASN A 21 -6.51 15.70 20.44
C ASN A 21 -5.76 15.63 19.10
N THR A 22 -5.63 14.44 18.56
CA THR A 22 -4.97 14.13 17.29
C THR A 22 -5.99 13.66 16.24
N ASP A 23 -7.12 14.35 16.15
CA ASP A 23 -8.31 13.97 15.34
C ASP A 23 -8.00 13.76 13.83
N ASN A 24 -6.88 14.28 13.34
CA ASN A 24 -6.47 14.15 11.94
C ASN A 24 -5.57 12.94 11.66
N TYR A 25 -5.22 12.16 12.68
CA TYR A 25 -4.35 11.00 12.54
C TYR A 25 -5.11 9.69 12.71
N VAL A 26 -4.80 8.72 11.85
CA VAL A 26 -5.40 7.39 11.89
C VAL A 26 -4.70 6.50 12.91
N CYS A 27 -3.37 6.61 13.02
CA CYS A 27 -2.54 5.78 13.89
C CYS A 27 -2.19 6.54 15.16
N VAL A 28 -2.99 6.36 16.20
CA VAL A 28 -2.77 6.93 17.55
C VAL A 28 -2.88 5.83 18.61
N ASN A 29 -2.25 6.05 19.75
CA ASN A 29 -2.43 5.23 20.94
C ASN A 29 -3.79 5.51 21.61
N GLU A 30 -4.14 4.72 22.60
CA GLU A 30 -5.43 4.85 23.33
C GLU A 30 -5.61 6.22 24.02
N ASP A 31 -4.52 6.83 24.46
CA ASP A 31 -4.46 8.17 25.05
C ASP A 31 -4.42 9.33 24.02
N GLY A 32 -4.50 9.01 22.75
CA GLY A 32 -4.43 9.98 21.64
C GLY A 32 -3.02 10.41 21.23
N THR A 33 -1.96 9.87 21.83
CA THR A 33 -0.58 10.15 21.41
C THR A 33 -0.28 9.52 20.04
N LEU A 34 0.59 10.18 19.27
CA LEU A 34 0.99 9.67 17.94
C LEU A 34 1.87 8.42 18.07
N ILE A 35 1.55 7.40 17.29
CA ILE A 35 2.42 6.24 17.13
C ILE A 35 3.65 6.65 16.33
N LYS A 36 4.83 6.51 16.92
CA LYS A 36 6.10 6.84 16.26
C LYS A 36 6.37 5.86 15.11
N PRO A 37 6.86 6.35 13.93
CA PRO A 37 7.20 5.48 12.80
C PRO A 37 8.17 4.34 13.14
N ASP A 38 9.16 4.61 13.99
CA ASP A 38 10.13 3.61 14.45
C ASP A 38 9.46 2.46 15.19
N TYR A 39 8.46 2.76 16.03
CA TYR A 39 7.70 1.74 16.74
C TYR A 39 7.00 0.79 15.76
N LEU A 40 6.38 1.34 14.70
CA LEU A 40 5.73 0.53 13.66
C LEU A 40 6.73 -0.37 12.94
N THR A 41 7.91 0.16 12.62
CA THR A 41 8.97 -0.60 11.95
C THR A 41 9.48 -1.74 12.82
N HIS A 42 9.74 -1.49 14.09
CA HIS A 42 10.17 -2.52 15.05
C HIS A 42 9.09 -3.58 15.25
N LYS A 43 7.85 -3.16 15.45
CA LYS A 43 6.72 -4.09 15.66
C LYS A 43 6.45 -4.96 14.44
N PHE A 44 6.58 -4.40 13.24
CA PHE A 44 6.48 -5.14 12.01
C PHE A 44 7.59 -6.21 11.90
N HIS A 45 8.83 -5.84 12.20
CA HIS A 45 9.95 -6.77 12.19
C HIS A 45 9.76 -7.92 13.21
N GLU A 46 9.27 -7.62 14.40
CA GLU A 46 8.92 -8.62 15.42
C GLU A 46 7.87 -9.63 14.89
N ILE A 47 6.81 -9.13 14.24
CA ILE A 47 5.77 -9.97 13.64
C ILE A 47 6.37 -10.91 12.57
N ILE A 48 7.23 -10.39 11.70
CA ILE A 48 7.89 -11.17 10.65
C ILE A 48 8.72 -12.31 11.25
N ILE A 49 9.52 -12.02 12.28
CA ILE A 49 10.37 -13.03 12.94
C ILE A 49 9.51 -14.07 13.66
N ASN A 50 8.56 -13.64 14.47
CA ASN A 50 7.74 -14.53 15.30
C ASN A 50 6.90 -15.50 14.45
N ASN A 51 6.47 -15.07 13.26
CA ASN A 51 5.71 -15.91 12.33
C ASN A 51 6.60 -16.61 11.28
N LYS A 52 7.92 -16.54 11.39
CA LYS A 52 8.89 -17.16 10.46
C LYS A 52 8.60 -16.80 8.99
N LEU A 53 8.16 -15.57 8.75
CA LEU A 53 7.89 -15.07 7.41
C LEU A 53 9.20 -14.65 6.72
N LYS A 54 9.16 -14.58 5.38
CA LYS A 54 10.30 -14.07 4.62
C LYS A 54 10.64 -12.64 5.08
N PRO A 55 11.91 -12.35 5.39
CA PRO A 55 12.30 -11.02 5.85
C PRO A 55 12.06 -9.98 4.75
N ILE A 56 11.20 -9.03 5.05
CA ILE A 56 10.88 -7.87 4.22
C ILE A 56 10.82 -6.62 5.10
N ARG A 57 11.08 -5.45 4.53
CA ARG A 57 10.94 -4.19 5.24
C ARG A 57 9.49 -3.72 5.20
N LEU A 58 9.07 -2.94 6.17
CA LEU A 58 7.72 -2.33 6.19
C LEU A 58 7.43 -1.56 4.89
N HIS A 59 8.44 -0.84 4.36
CA HIS A 59 8.30 -0.10 3.11
C HIS A 59 8.10 -1.01 1.88
N ASP A 60 8.61 -2.23 1.91
CA ASP A 60 8.46 -3.18 0.79
C ASP A 60 7.00 -3.66 0.63
N LEU A 61 6.17 -3.56 1.68
CA LEU A 61 4.72 -3.80 1.59
C LEU A 61 4.05 -2.84 0.61
N ARG A 62 4.50 -1.60 0.56
CA ARG A 62 4.00 -0.60 -0.39
C ARG A 62 4.31 -1.01 -1.84
N HIS A 63 5.51 -1.52 -2.09
CA HIS A 63 5.89 -2.06 -3.39
C HIS A 63 5.09 -3.32 -3.75
N SER A 64 4.87 -4.19 -2.77
CA SER A 64 4.06 -5.40 -2.95
C SER A 64 2.62 -5.06 -3.30
N CYS A 65 2.03 -4.08 -2.63
CA CYS A 65 0.68 -3.58 -2.91
C CYS A 65 0.59 -3.00 -4.34
N ALA A 66 1.55 -2.16 -4.74
CA ALA A 66 1.58 -1.61 -6.10
C ALA A 66 1.70 -2.71 -7.16
N SER A 67 2.55 -3.72 -6.94
CA SER A 67 2.71 -4.86 -7.85
C SER A 67 1.44 -5.69 -7.95
N LEU A 68 0.71 -5.87 -6.84
CA LEU A 68 -0.56 -6.58 -6.82
C LEU A 68 -1.65 -5.83 -7.61
N LEU A 69 -1.72 -4.51 -7.47
CA LEU A 69 -2.65 -3.67 -8.22
C LEU A 69 -2.35 -3.71 -9.73
N LEU A 70 -1.08 -3.64 -10.11
CA LEU A 70 -0.66 -3.78 -11.51
C LEU A 70 -1.04 -5.13 -12.11
N LYS A 71 -0.83 -6.23 -11.37
CA LYS A 71 -1.24 -7.57 -11.81
C LYS A 71 -2.75 -7.69 -12.01
N ASN A 72 -3.55 -6.91 -11.30
CA ASN A 72 -5.00 -6.84 -11.46
C ASN A 72 -5.44 -5.76 -12.47
N ALA A 73 -4.56 -5.35 -13.38
CA ALA A 73 -4.82 -4.41 -14.46
C ALA A 73 -5.31 -3.02 -14.01
N VAL A 74 -4.98 -2.61 -12.77
CA VAL A 74 -5.25 -1.24 -12.32
C VAL A 74 -4.29 -0.28 -13.02
N HIS A 75 -4.81 0.82 -13.54
CA HIS A 75 -4.00 1.81 -14.25
C HIS A 75 -2.91 2.40 -13.36
N MET A 76 -1.70 2.51 -13.90
CA MET A 76 -0.53 3.02 -13.18
C MET A 76 -0.77 4.41 -12.56
N LYS A 77 -1.54 5.26 -13.23
CA LYS A 77 -1.89 6.60 -12.73
C LYS A 77 -2.72 6.52 -11.45
N ASP A 78 -3.69 5.60 -11.41
CA ASP A 78 -4.54 5.40 -10.24
C ASP A 78 -3.73 4.83 -9.06
N ILE A 79 -2.80 3.92 -9.34
CA ILE A 79 -1.86 3.39 -8.35
C ILE A 79 -0.98 4.50 -7.77
N GLN A 80 -0.47 5.40 -8.62
CA GLN A 80 0.32 6.56 -8.18
C GLN A 80 -0.48 7.43 -7.22
N VAL A 81 -1.70 7.79 -7.60
CA VAL A 81 -2.59 8.63 -6.78
C VAL A 81 -2.94 7.93 -5.47
N TRP A 82 -3.34 6.66 -5.54
CA TRP A 82 -3.76 5.89 -4.36
C TRP A 82 -2.63 5.67 -3.35
N LEU A 83 -1.42 5.42 -3.83
CA LEU A 83 -0.24 5.29 -2.98
C LEU A 83 0.34 6.65 -2.54
N GLY A 84 -0.12 7.78 -3.09
CA GLY A 84 0.43 9.09 -2.77
C GLY A 84 1.90 9.25 -3.20
N HIS A 85 2.30 8.66 -4.33
CA HIS A 85 3.65 8.85 -4.86
C HIS A 85 3.77 10.25 -5.48
N SER A 86 4.67 11.07 -4.96
CA SER A 86 4.96 12.41 -5.47
C SER A 86 5.61 12.39 -6.86
N SER A 87 6.28 11.28 -7.24
CA SER A 87 6.94 11.11 -8.53
C SER A 87 6.40 9.88 -9.27
N PHE A 88 6.09 10.07 -10.55
CA PHE A 88 5.72 9.00 -11.46
C PHE A 88 6.84 7.97 -11.65
N ASN A 89 8.10 8.41 -11.62
CA ASN A 89 9.27 7.55 -11.77
C ASN A 89 9.33 6.42 -10.73
N THR A 90 8.87 6.67 -9.52
CA THR A 90 8.82 5.64 -8.45
C THR A 90 7.86 4.50 -8.83
N THR A 91 6.73 4.82 -9.46
CA THR A 91 5.76 3.83 -9.92
C THR A 91 6.23 3.18 -11.24
N ALA A 92 6.87 3.94 -12.13
CA ALA A 92 7.39 3.46 -13.41
C ALA A 92 8.53 2.43 -13.22
N ASN A 93 9.45 2.65 -12.26
CA ASN A 93 10.50 1.69 -11.95
C ASN A 93 9.94 0.35 -11.43
N LEU A 94 8.83 0.40 -10.69
CA LEU A 94 8.13 -0.80 -10.27
C LEU A 94 7.52 -1.56 -11.45
N TYR A 95 7.01 -0.82 -12.45
CA TYR A 95 6.45 -1.38 -13.68
C TYR A 95 7.49 -2.11 -14.52
N ALA A 96 8.68 -1.58 -14.65
CA ALA A 96 9.77 -2.21 -15.42
C ALA A 96 10.12 -3.63 -14.93
N HIS A 97 9.91 -3.92 -13.65
CA HIS A 97 10.08 -5.27 -13.08
C HIS A 97 8.90 -6.22 -13.35
N VAL A 98 7.69 -5.69 -13.53
CA VAL A 98 6.48 -6.49 -13.78
C VAL A 98 6.27 -6.73 -15.29
N ASP A 99 6.85 -5.88 -16.14
CA ASP A 99 6.49 -5.73 -17.56
C ASP A 99 7.11 -6.78 -18.52
N LYS A 100 8.03 -7.63 -18.07
CA LYS A 100 8.53 -8.70 -18.96
C LYS A 100 7.43 -9.66 -19.40
N THR A 101 6.45 -9.93 -18.56
CA THR A 101 5.30 -10.78 -18.86
C THR A 101 4.17 -10.03 -19.60
N ALA A 102 4.03 -8.73 -19.37
CA ALA A 102 3.02 -7.91 -20.04
C ALA A 102 3.38 -7.63 -21.51
N SER A 103 4.66 -7.45 -21.81
CA SER A 103 5.14 -7.26 -23.20
C SER A 103 4.85 -8.47 -24.09
N GLU A 104 5.07 -9.69 -23.58
CA GLU A 104 4.76 -10.92 -24.33
C GLU A 104 3.25 -11.09 -24.59
N ASN A 105 2.40 -10.71 -23.64
CA ASN A 105 0.95 -10.74 -23.79
C ASN A 105 0.45 -9.68 -24.78
N SER A 106 1.02 -8.48 -24.73
CA SER A 106 0.68 -7.40 -25.68
C SER A 106 1.03 -7.78 -27.13
N ALA A 107 2.19 -8.39 -27.34
CA ALA A 107 2.59 -8.90 -28.67
C ALA A 107 1.63 -9.97 -29.20
N LYS A 108 1.16 -10.89 -28.35
CA LYS A 108 0.16 -11.90 -28.71
C LYS A 108 -1.20 -11.29 -29.07
N VAL A 109 -1.65 -10.30 -28.29
CA VAL A 109 -2.92 -9.60 -28.56
C VAL A 109 -2.87 -8.87 -29.90
N ILE A 110 -1.80 -8.13 -30.18
CA ILE A 110 -1.60 -7.45 -31.45
C ILE A 110 -1.53 -8.46 -32.60
N GLY A 111 -0.79 -9.55 -32.44
CA GLY A 111 -0.71 -10.63 -33.41
C GLY A 111 -2.07 -11.22 -33.76
N ASN A 112 -2.91 -11.47 -32.75
CA ASN A 112 -4.26 -11.98 -32.96
C ASN A 112 -5.18 -10.97 -33.66
N VAL A 113 -5.11 -9.69 -33.31
CA VAL A 113 -5.92 -8.62 -33.97
C VAL A 113 -5.51 -8.46 -35.42
N LEU A 114 -4.21 -8.48 -35.72
CA LEU A 114 -3.72 -8.36 -37.10
C LEU A 114 -4.03 -9.61 -37.95
N SER A 115 -4.01 -10.80 -37.38
CA SER A 115 -4.36 -12.03 -38.08
C SER A 115 -5.87 -12.13 -38.43
N ILE A 116 -6.73 -11.54 -37.60
CA ILE A 116 -8.17 -11.43 -37.87
C ILE A 116 -8.48 -10.42 -39.01
N ALA A 117 -7.65 -9.37 -39.13
CA ALA A 117 -7.82 -8.34 -40.15
C ALA A 117 -7.33 -8.79 -41.54
N SER A 118 -6.63 -9.92 -41.67
CA SER A 118 -6.13 -10.49 -42.94
C SER A 118 -6.93 -11.69 -43.45
N ALA A 119 -8.01 -12.03 -42.79
CA ALA A 119 -8.97 -13.06 -43.21
C ALA A 119 -10.27 -12.45 -43.69
#